data_67dced5ac72ff5f2ea799a414e59cac9
#
_entry.id   67dced5ac72ff5f2ea799a414e59cac9
#
_cell.length_a   1.000
_cell.length_b   1.000
_cell.length_c   1.000
_cell.angle_alpha   90.00
_cell.angle_beta   90.00
_cell.angle_gamma   90.00
#
_symmetry.space_group_name_H-M   'P 1'
#
loop_
_entity.id
_entity.type
_entity.pdbx_description
1 polymer ?
#
loop_
_entity_poly.entity_id
_entity_poly.type
_entity_poly.pdbx_seq_one_letter_code
_entity_poly.pdbx_strand_id
1 'polypeptide(L)'
;AHAEDLTPEHRARQRRRAVVEGVVVEVTIAPVTAPPYYRALLRVTNPAAQPCTLELLWHGQHVVPGVTAGTKLRCLAVVCFPDGVATMYNPRYEIITPKKAVR
;
A
#
# COMPACT_ATOMS: atom_id res chain seq x y z
N ALA A 1 12.16 17.57 -23.84
CA ALA A 1 11.46 16.91 -24.51
C ALA A 1 10.85 15.94 -23.81
N HIS A 2 11.17 15.85 -22.80
CA HIS A 2 10.68 14.91 -22.33
C HIS A 2 9.48 15.02 -21.61
N ALA A 3 8.98 16.18 -21.42
CA ALA A 3 7.74 16.36 -20.81
C ALA A 3 6.74 15.68 -21.62
N GLU A 4 7.01 15.59 -22.86
CA GLU A 4 6.04 15.04 -23.62
C GLU A 4 5.99 13.60 -23.45
N ASP A 5 6.92 13.04 -22.85
CA ASP A 5 6.83 11.67 -22.61
C ASP A 5 5.77 11.38 -21.63
N LEU A 6 5.27 12.41 -20.97
CA LEU A 6 4.25 12.20 -20.01
C LEU A 6 2.92 12.53 -20.64
N THR A 7 2.58 11.82 -21.66
CA THR A 7 1.30 12.02 -22.29
C THR A 7 0.21 11.60 -21.33
N PRO A 8 -0.99 12.04 -21.54
CA PRO A 8 -2.09 11.66 -20.67
C PRO A 8 -2.25 10.17 -20.57
N GLU A 9 -2.00 9.44 -21.67
CA GLU A 9 -2.09 8.03 -21.58
C GLU A 9 -1.03 7.44 -20.72
N HIS A 10 0.16 7.96 -20.82
CA HIS A 10 1.26 7.48 -20.04
C HIS A 10 1.01 7.75 -18.58
N ARG A 11 0.49 8.90 -18.23
CA ARG A 11 0.20 9.17 -16.88
C ARG A 11 -0.90 8.31 -16.37
N ALA A 12 -1.88 8.04 -17.18
CA ALA A 12 -2.98 7.20 -16.76
C ALA A 12 -2.50 5.82 -16.43
N ARG A 13 -1.53 5.32 -17.18
CA ARG A 13 -1.01 4.02 -16.86
C ARG A 13 -0.25 4.03 -15.56
N GLN A 14 0.51 5.07 -15.31
CA GLN A 14 1.25 5.16 -14.09
C GLN A 14 0.34 5.32 -12.89
N ARG A 15 -0.88 5.78 -13.09
CA ARG A 15 -1.81 5.95 -12.02
C ARG A 15 -2.86 4.89 -11.99
N ARG A 16 -2.67 3.80 -12.72
CA ARG A 16 -3.67 2.78 -12.73
C ARG A 16 -3.76 2.11 -11.39
N ARG A 17 -4.95 1.75 -10.99
CA ARG A 17 -5.14 1.04 -9.75
C ARG A 17 -4.55 -0.33 -9.83
N ALA A 18 -4.05 -0.80 -8.76
CA ALA A 18 -3.47 -2.13 -8.67
C ALA A 18 -4.01 -2.84 -7.45
N VAL A 19 -4.10 -4.15 -7.54
CA VAL A 19 -4.45 -5.00 -6.42
C VAL A 19 -3.18 -5.70 -6.00
N VAL A 20 -2.77 -5.50 -4.75
CA VAL A 20 -1.53 -6.07 -4.26
C VAL A 20 -1.81 -6.84 -2.99
N GLU A 21 -1.29 -8.05 -2.88
CA GLU A 21 -1.42 -8.85 -1.67
C GLU A 21 -0.07 -8.97 -1.01
N GLY A 22 -0.06 -8.95 0.27
CA GLY A 22 1.19 -9.09 1.00
C GLY A 22 0.99 -9.19 2.49
N VAL A 23 2.10 -9.27 3.20
CA VAL A 23 2.10 -9.39 4.65
C VAL A 23 2.70 -8.13 5.23
N VAL A 24 2.04 -7.55 6.23
CA VAL A 24 2.54 -6.36 6.89
C VAL A 24 3.76 -6.75 7.71
N VAL A 25 4.88 -6.09 7.50
CA VAL A 25 6.08 -6.41 8.26
C VAL A 25 6.37 -5.39 9.34
N GLU A 26 5.90 -4.14 9.19
CA GLU A 26 6.06 -3.19 10.28
C GLU A 26 5.07 -2.06 10.11
N VAL A 27 4.77 -1.38 11.21
CA VAL A 27 3.81 -0.29 11.23
C VAL A 27 4.43 0.90 11.93
N THR A 28 4.19 2.10 11.43
CA THR A 28 4.65 3.33 12.05
C THR A 28 3.44 4.24 12.23
N ILE A 29 3.29 4.77 13.43
CA ILE A 29 2.18 5.64 13.75
C ILE A 29 2.72 7.04 14.03
N ALA A 30 2.00 8.05 13.56
CA ALA A 30 2.44 9.42 13.76
C ALA A 30 2.54 9.78 15.23
N PRO A 31 3.50 10.61 15.61
CA PRO A 31 3.56 11.10 16.97
C PRO A 31 2.31 11.90 17.30
N VAL A 32 1.96 11.94 18.56
CA VAL A 32 0.76 12.63 19.00
C VAL A 32 0.76 14.09 18.57
N THR A 33 1.94 14.69 18.48
CA THR A 33 2.06 16.11 18.17
C THR A 33 2.05 16.39 16.68
N ALA A 34 2.02 15.38 15.85
CA ALA A 34 2.07 15.56 14.40
C ALA A 34 0.71 15.29 13.78
N PRO A 35 0.49 15.74 12.56
CA PRO A 35 -0.76 15.40 11.87
C PRO A 35 -0.90 13.89 11.80
N PRO A 36 -2.09 13.35 11.96
CA PRO A 36 -2.25 11.90 12.03
C PRO A 36 -1.89 11.20 10.74
N TYR A 37 -1.18 10.11 10.88
CA TYR A 37 -0.98 9.20 9.76
C TYR A 37 -0.69 7.81 10.30
N TYR A 38 -0.90 6.82 9.46
CA TYR A 38 -0.62 5.43 9.79
C TYR A 38 0.11 4.85 8.59
N ARG A 39 1.27 4.30 8.81
CA ARG A 39 2.09 3.78 7.72
C ARG A 39 2.39 2.31 7.98
N ALA A 40 2.27 1.50 6.96
CA ALA A 40 2.61 0.09 7.06
C ALA A 40 3.52 -0.29 5.92
N LEU A 41 4.47 -1.16 6.18
CA LEU A 41 5.32 -1.70 5.14
C LEU A 41 4.82 -3.09 4.81
N LEU A 42 4.50 -3.32 3.55
CA LEU A 42 3.92 -4.56 3.10
C LEU A 42 4.94 -5.33 2.27
N ARG A 43 5.16 -6.60 2.59
CA ARG A 43 5.98 -7.44 1.76
C ARG A 43 5.05 -8.13 0.79
N VAL A 44 5.19 -7.81 -0.49
CA VAL A 44 4.27 -8.26 -1.51
C VAL A 44 4.45 -9.74 -1.76
N THR A 45 3.36 -10.48 -1.79
CA THR A 45 3.41 -11.91 -1.97
C THR A 45 2.77 -12.42 -3.25
N ASN A 46 1.96 -11.61 -3.93
CA ASN A 46 1.40 -12.14 -5.16
C ASN A 46 2.48 -12.16 -6.23
N PRO A 47 2.66 -13.30 -6.86
CA PRO A 47 3.85 -13.56 -7.67
C PRO A 47 4.07 -12.64 -8.84
N ALA A 48 3.02 -12.18 -9.43
CA ALA A 48 3.20 -11.33 -10.58
C ALA A 48 3.41 -9.89 -10.24
N ALA A 49 3.32 -9.54 -8.99
CA ALA A 49 3.39 -8.13 -8.62
C ALA A 49 4.81 -7.64 -8.48
N GLN A 50 5.00 -6.43 -8.83
CA GLN A 50 6.22 -5.70 -8.60
C GLN A 50 5.78 -4.40 -8.00
N PRO A 51 6.46 -3.88 -7.06
CA PRO A 51 7.72 -4.29 -6.45
C PRO A 51 7.54 -5.32 -5.34
N CYS A 52 8.66 -5.69 -4.74
CA CYS A 52 8.63 -6.67 -3.66
C CYS A 52 8.11 -6.09 -2.36
N THR A 53 8.29 -4.82 -2.14
CA THR A 53 7.77 -4.17 -0.94
C THR A 53 6.99 -2.94 -1.35
N LEU A 54 6.04 -2.56 -0.51
CA LEU A 54 5.15 -1.47 -0.82
C LEU A 54 4.81 -0.74 0.46
N GLU A 55 4.84 0.58 0.45
CA GLU A 55 4.39 1.32 1.61
C GLU A 55 2.92 1.63 1.47
N LEU A 56 2.19 1.46 2.56
CA LEU A 56 0.80 1.84 2.63
C LEU A 56 0.73 3.03 3.56
N LEU A 57 0.10 4.10 3.14
CA LEU A 57 0.05 5.30 3.95
C LEU A 57 -1.36 5.84 4.01
N TRP A 58 -1.90 5.90 5.21
CA TRP A 58 -3.23 6.47 5.43
C TRP A 58 -3.06 7.81 6.13
N HIS A 59 -3.54 8.87 5.50
CA HIS A 59 -3.49 10.19 6.09
C HIS A 59 -4.75 10.44 6.91
N GLY A 60 -4.60 11.13 7.98
CA GLY A 60 -5.77 11.50 8.78
C GLY A 60 -6.24 10.43 9.72
N GLN A 61 -5.49 9.35 9.87
CA GLN A 61 -5.89 8.27 10.75
C GLN A 61 -4.75 7.90 11.67
N HIS A 62 -5.05 7.70 12.94
CA HIS A 62 -4.06 7.21 13.89
C HIS A 62 -4.12 5.69 13.98
N VAL A 63 -5.22 5.09 13.57
CA VAL A 63 -5.39 3.66 13.65
C VAL A 63 -6.07 3.18 12.39
N VAL A 64 -5.57 2.12 11.82
CA VAL A 64 -6.22 1.46 10.69
C VAL A 64 -6.52 0.04 11.16
N PRO A 65 -7.77 -0.30 11.38
CA PRO A 65 -8.11 -1.57 12.03
C PRO A 65 -7.55 -2.78 11.32
N GLY A 66 -6.96 -3.66 12.09
CA GLY A 66 -6.46 -4.93 11.56
C GLY A 66 -5.13 -4.85 10.83
N VAL A 67 -4.60 -3.68 10.57
CA VAL A 67 -3.34 -3.55 9.85
C VAL A 67 -2.23 -3.56 10.89
N THR A 68 -1.72 -4.73 11.18
CA THR A 68 -0.66 -4.91 12.18
C THR A 68 0.37 -5.87 11.60
N ALA A 69 1.54 -5.88 12.18
CA ALA A 69 2.62 -6.75 11.68
C ALA A 69 2.17 -8.20 11.69
N GLY A 70 2.42 -8.89 10.62
CA GLY A 70 2.04 -10.29 10.46
C GLY A 70 0.71 -10.50 9.75
N THR A 71 -0.08 -9.46 9.58
CA THR A 71 -1.39 -9.61 8.94
C THR A 71 -1.24 -9.64 7.44
N LYS A 72 -1.98 -10.52 6.78
CA LYS A 72 -1.98 -10.56 5.34
C LYS A 72 -3.12 -9.72 4.81
N LEU A 73 -2.81 -8.85 3.87
CA LEU A 73 -3.78 -7.91 3.32
C LEU A 73 -3.87 -8.00 1.82
N ARG A 74 -5.04 -7.65 1.30
CA ARG A 74 -5.19 -7.38 -0.13
C ARG A 74 -5.55 -5.91 -0.22
N CYS A 75 -4.76 -5.14 -0.95
CA CYS A 75 -4.91 -3.70 -1.04
C CYS A 75 -5.22 -3.25 -2.45
N LEU A 76 -6.05 -2.23 -2.57
CA LEU A 76 -6.40 -1.68 -3.86
C LEU A 76 -6.21 -0.18 -3.83
N ALA A 77 -5.37 0.33 -4.69
CA ALA A 77 -5.16 1.76 -4.84
C ALA A 77 -4.25 2.00 -6.04
N VAL A 78 -3.95 3.26 -6.28
CA VAL A 78 -2.99 3.62 -7.30
C VAL A 78 -1.61 3.51 -6.65
N VAL A 79 -0.67 2.88 -7.34
CA VAL A 79 0.70 2.79 -6.83
C VAL A 79 1.46 3.99 -7.35
N CYS A 80 2.06 4.73 -6.44
CA CYS A 80 2.87 5.88 -6.76
C CYS A 80 4.31 5.59 -6.33
N PHE A 81 5.23 6.40 -6.79
CA PHE A 81 6.64 6.17 -6.48
C PHE A 81 7.32 7.43 -5.97
N PRO A 82 6.88 7.99 -4.85
CA PRO A 82 7.55 9.16 -4.32
C PRO A 82 8.98 8.79 -3.94
N ASP A 83 9.92 9.53 -4.49
CA ASP A 83 11.35 9.28 -4.26
C ASP A 83 11.73 7.85 -4.57
N GLY A 84 11.05 7.26 -5.55
CA GLY A 84 11.40 5.91 -5.97
C GLY A 84 10.85 4.80 -5.10
N VAL A 85 10.08 5.12 -4.08
CA VAL A 85 9.52 4.10 -3.18
C VAL A 85 8.08 3.82 -3.57
N ALA A 86 7.78 2.57 -3.86
CA ALA A 86 6.42 2.20 -4.23
C ALA A 86 5.49 2.44 -3.06
N THR A 87 4.45 3.20 -3.25
CA THR A 87 3.55 3.63 -2.18
C THR A 87 2.10 3.65 -2.65
N MET A 88 1.20 3.20 -1.78
CA MET A 88 -0.23 3.39 -1.98
C MET A 88 -0.73 4.35 -0.93
N TYR A 89 -1.44 5.40 -1.34
CA TYR A 89 -2.02 6.37 -0.40
C TYR A 89 -3.47 6.05 -0.16
N ASN A 90 -3.85 5.95 1.09
CA ASN A 90 -5.22 5.66 1.54
C ASN A 90 -5.83 4.47 0.81
N PRO A 91 -5.14 3.34 0.77
CA PRO A 91 -5.66 2.20 0.02
C PRO A 91 -6.89 1.59 0.67
N ARG A 92 -7.75 1.02 -0.14
CA ARG A 92 -8.78 0.16 0.37
C ARG A 92 -8.12 -1.17 0.64
N TYR A 93 -8.54 -1.85 1.67
CA TYR A 93 -7.89 -3.10 2.02
C TYR A 93 -8.87 -4.09 2.61
N GLU A 94 -8.50 -5.36 2.51
CA GLU A 94 -9.24 -6.37 3.24
C GLU A 94 -8.22 -7.31 3.85
N ILE A 95 -8.56 -7.83 5.01
CA ILE A 95 -7.69 -8.75 5.71
C ILE A 95 -7.97 -10.13 5.20
N ILE A 96 -6.90 -10.84 4.82
CA ILE A 96 -7.04 -12.18 4.32
C ILE A 96 -6.83 -13.14 5.46
N THR A 97 -7.87 -13.86 5.84
CA THR A 97 -7.74 -14.80 6.93
C THR A 97 -7.49 -16.19 6.40
N PRO A 98 -6.72 -16.97 7.12
CA PRO A 98 -6.42 -18.30 6.68
C PRO A 98 -7.63 -19.17 6.75
N LYS A 99 -7.88 -19.97 5.73
CA LYS A 99 -8.96 -20.75 5.77
C LYS A 99 -8.91 -21.88 6.67
N LYS A 100 -7.81 -22.28 7.07
CA LYS A 100 -7.71 -23.30 7.87
C LYS A 100 -8.23 -23.16 9.14
N ALA A 101 -8.48 -22.05 9.49
CA ALA A 101 -8.99 -21.87 10.77
C ALA A 101 -10.23 -22.64 10.92
N VAL A 102 -10.65 -23.15 9.92
CA VAL A 102 -11.72 -23.79 10.03
C VAL A 102 -11.62 -25.03 10.66
N ARG A 103 -11.29 -25.52 10.95
CA ARG A 103 -11.31 -26.53 11.54
C ARG A 103 -11.78 -26.94 11.99
#